data_9cf212f5d1b0eb826316b05d83a51f15
#
_entry.id   9cf212f5d1b0eb826316b05d83a51f15
#
_cell.length_a   1.000
_cell.length_b   1.000
_cell.length_c   1.000
_cell.angle_alpha   90.00
_cell.angle_beta   90.00
_cell.angle_gamma   90.00
#
_symmetry.space_group_name_H-M   'P 1'
#
loop_
_entity.id
_entity.type
_entity.pdbx_description
1 polymer ?
#
loop_
_entity_poly.entity_id
_entity_poly.type
_entity_poly.pdbx_seq_one_letter_code
_entity_poly.pdbx_strand_id
1 'polypeptide(L)'
;MELCPTLEEFCDILGYDSTSLPMLPPTDPVNVPRDLASFLGILVGIASHFTHGGLVNLPALIAFYRYPRDIRDRAYADARGAALVLCMVSEFLLFSNSGAVVRICLSLWDCANPMGIVLAETFHGLDAVAENRALLPSGSPFLLQAWLFEHFHFL
;
A
#
# COMPACT_ATOMS: atom_id res chain seq x y z
N MET A 1 22.93 19.92 -6.39
CA MET A 1 21.54 20.22 -6.01
C MET A 1 20.81 18.89 -6.13
N GLU A 2 20.46 18.28 -5.00
CA GLU A 2 19.67 17.05 -5.04
C GLU A 2 18.23 17.45 -5.25
N LEU A 3 17.61 16.96 -6.32
CA LEU A 3 16.19 17.10 -6.59
C LEU A 3 15.51 15.88 -6.00
N CYS A 4 14.68 16.12 -4.99
CA CYS A 4 14.04 15.07 -4.22
C CYS A 4 12.60 15.53 -3.91
N PRO A 5 11.58 14.72 -4.20
CA PRO A 5 10.21 15.09 -3.85
C PRO A 5 10.04 15.26 -2.34
N THR A 6 9.27 16.26 -1.96
CA THR A 6 8.89 16.49 -0.56
C THR A 6 7.55 15.83 -0.23
N LEU A 7 7.23 15.75 1.06
CA LEU A 7 5.95 15.23 1.51
C LEU A 7 4.78 16.09 1.02
N GLU A 8 4.96 17.41 1.06
CA GLU A 8 4.00 18.39 0.61
C GLU A 8 3.67 18.20 -0.86
N GLU A 9 4.67 18.07 -1.71
CA GLU A 9 4.50 17.85 -3.15
C GLU A 9 3.75 16.54 -3.44
N PHE A 10 4.04 15.45 -2.73
CA PHE A 10 3.30 14.20 -2.89
C PHE A 10 1.85 14.32 -2.38
N CYS A 11 1.63 15.06 -1.29
CA CYS A 11 0.29 15.35 -0.82
C CYS A 11 -0.51 16.15 -1.84
N ASP A 12 0.09 17.17 -2.43
CA ASP A 12 -0.56 18.04 -3.42
C ASP A 12 -0.96 17.26 -4.69
N ILE A 13 -0.09 16.37 -5.20
CA ILE A 13 -0.39 15.52 -6.36
C ILE A 13 -1.64 14.66 -6.12
N LEU A 14 -1.85 14.17 -4.92
CA LEU A 14 -2.97 13.29 -4.57
C LEU A 14 -4.15 14.01 -3.90
N GLY A 15 -4.04 15.33 -3.67
CA GLY A 15 -5.08 16.13 -3.03
C GLY A 15 -5.24 15.86 -1.53
N TYR A 16 -4.16 15.44 -0.84
CA TYR A 16 -4.14 15.30 0.60
C TYR A 16 -3.69 16.58 1.29
N ASP A 17 -4.22 16.84 2.48
CA ASP A 17 -3.76 17.94 3.32
C ASP A 17 -2.42 17.60 3.98
N SER A 18 -1.35 18.31 3.58
CA SER A 18 0.01 18.12 4.10
C SER A 18 0.15 18.54 5.58
N THR A 19 -0.80 19.30 6.12
CA THR A 19 -0.77 19.72 7.54
C THR A 19 -1.19 18.61 8.49
N SER A 20 -1.90 17.61 7.99
CA SER A 20 -2.19 16.39 8.76
C SER A 20 -0.94 15.53 8.84
N LEU A 21 -0.18 15.68 9.96
CA LEU A 21 1.02 14.86 10.19
C LEU A 21 0.66 13.38 10.12
N PRO A 22 1.41 12.59 9.32
CA PRO A 22 1.24 11.15 9.32
C PRO A 22 1.57 10.63 10.70
N MET A 23 0.61 10.07 11.41
CA MET A 23 0.92 9.27 12.58
C MET A 23 1.64 8.02 12.07
N LEU A 24 2.88 7.84 12.50
CA LEU A 24 3.56 6.56 12.32
C LEU A 24 2.71 5.49 13.01
N PRO A 25 2.41 4.39 12.33
CA PRO A 25 1.66 3.32 12.96
C PRO A 25 2.42 2.84 14.21
N PRO A 26 1.71 2.49 15.29
CA PRO A 26 2.33 1.98 16.48
C PRO A 26 3.20 0.76 16.14
N THR A 27 4.37 0.69 16.75
CA THR A 27 5.37 -0.38 16.56
C THR A 27 4.95 -1.71 17.21
N ASP A 28 3.70 -1.86 17.58
CA ASP A 28 3.19 -3.10 18.16
C ASP A 28 3.35 -4.28 17.23
N PRO A 29 3.62 -5.47 17.75
CA PRO A 29 3.76 -6.66 16.94
C PRO A 29 2.47 -6.92 16.16
N VAL A 30 2.52 -6.65 14.87
CA VAL A 30 1.37 -6.73 13.97
C VAL A 30 0.90 -8.18 13.87
N ASN A 31 -0.35 -8.43 14.24
CA ASN A 31 -0.99 -9.72 14.00
C ASN A 31 -1.66 -9.70 12.63
N VAL A 32 -0.88 -9.94 11.59
CA VAL A 32 -1.32 -9.83 10.18
C VAL A 32 -2.65 -10.55 9.88
N PRO A 33 -2.91 -11.78 10.34
CA PRO A 33 -4.21 -12.41 10.14
C PRO A 33 -5.37 -11.65 10.78
N ARG A 34 -5.16 -11.10 11.97
CA ARG A 34 -6.18 -10.34 12.69
C ARG A 34 -6.46 -9.00 12.02
N ASP A 35 -5.41 -8.31 11.60
CA ASP A 35 -5.54 -7.00 10.96
C ASP A 35 -6.17 -7.14 9.58
N LEU A 36 -5.77 -8.16 8.80
CA LEU A 36 -6.41 -8.49 7.53
C LEU A 36 -7.89 -8.88 7.73
N ALA A 37 -8.22 -9.64 8.77
CA ALA A 37 -9.59 -10.01 9.09
C ALA A 37 -10.44 -8.77 9.41
N SER A 38 -9.92 -7.86 10.22
CA SER A 38 -10.57 -6.58 10.55
C SER A 38 -10.80 -5.73 9.32
N PHE A 39 -9.77 -5.59 8.48
CA PHE A 39 -9.81 -4.81 7.25
C PHE A 39 -10.83 -5.35 6.24
N LEU A 40 -10.87 -6.67 6.05
CA LEU A 40 -11.79 -7.32 5.12
C LEU A 40 -13.19 -7.56 5.71
N GLY A 41 -13.39 -7.38 7.01
CA GLY A 41 -14.64 -7.73 7.67
C GLY A 41 -14.94 -9.24 7.67
N ILE A 42 -13.91 -10.10 7.72
CA ILE A 42 -14.03 -11.56 7.66
C ILE A 42 -13.51 -12.23 8.95
N LEU A 43 -13.78 -13.53 9.09
CA LEU A 43 -13.26 -14.29 10.22
C LEU A 43 -11.74 -14.45 10.16
N VAL A 44 -11.05 -14.35 11.30
CA VAL A 44 -9.59 -14.50 11.40
C VAL A 44 -9.11 -15.85 10.82
N GLY A 45 -9.89 -16.93 11.02
CA GLY A 45 -9.60 -18.22 10.43
C GLY A 45 -9.58 -18.21 8.90
N ILE A 46 -10.42 -17.40 8.25
CA ILE A 46 -10.41 -17.22 6.80
C ILE A 46 -9.20 -16.36 6.39
N ALA A 47 -8.94 -15.27 7.11
CA ALA A 47 -7.82 -14.38 6.85
C ALA A 47 -6.46 -15.11 6.96
N SER A 48 -6.34 -16.06 7.89
CA SER A 48 -5.11 -16.84 8.06
C SER A 48 -4.72 -17.67 6.84
N HIS A 49 -5.67 -18.04 5.97
CA HIS A 49 -5.37 -18.72 4.70
C HIS A 49 -4.67 -17.80 3.68
N PHE A 50 -4.81 -16.50 3.84
CA PHE A 50 -4.16 -15.50 2.99
C PHE A 50 -2.88 -14.93 3.60
N THR A 51 -2.42 -15.48 4.72
CA THR A 51 -1.22 -14.99 5.41
C THR A 51 -0.21 -16.11 5.60
N HIS A 52 1.07 -15.81 5.38
CA HIS A 52 2.16 -16.74 5.60
C HIS A 52 3.40 -16.00 6.11
N GLY A 53 4.02 -16.48 7.18
CA GLY A 53 5.24 -15.87 7.73
C GLY A 53 5.10 -14.40 8.13
N GLY A 54 3.90 -13.97 8.54
CA GLY A 54 3.63 -12.56 8.85
C GLY A 54 3.44 -11.66 7.63
N LEU A 55 3.25 -12.23 6.45
CA LEU A 55 3.04 -11.53 5.19
C LEU A 55 1.67 -11.90 4.60
N VAL A 56 1.07 -10.99 3.81
CA VAL A 56 -0.16 -11.28 3.07
C VAL A 56 0.17 -11.84 1.70
N ASN A 57 -0.47 -12.95 1.35
CA ASN A 57 -0.37 -13.57 0.04
C ASN A 57 -1.41 -12.95 -0.90
N LEU A 58 -1.03 -11.86 -1.59
CA LEU A 58 -1.91 -11.16 -2.54
C LEU A 58 -2.41 -12.06 -3.67
N PRO A 59 -1.60 -12.90 -4.32
CA PRO A 59 -2.10 -13.83 -5.33
C PRO A 59 -3.22 -14.75 -4.84
N ALA A 60 -3.12 -15.27 -3.61
CA ALA A 60 -4.17 -16.10 -3.02
C ALA A 60 -5.44 -15.29 -2.74
N LEU A 61 -5.29 -14.06 -2.26
CA LEU A 61 -6.41 -13.14 -2.01
C LEU A 61 -7.13 -12.78 -3.32
N ILE A 62 -6.38 -12.43 -4.37
CA ILE A 62 -6.92 -12.15 -5.70
C ILE A 62 -7.65 -13.36 -6.26
N ALA A 63 -7.06 -14.56 -6.18
CA ALA A 63 -7.67 -15.78 -6.69
C ALA A 63 -9.00 -16.09 -5.98
N PHE A 64 -9.09 -15.83 -4.68
CA PHE A 64 -10.31 -16.04 -3.90
C PHE A 64 -11.45 -15.10 -4.29
N TYR A 65 -11.15 -13.82 -4.50
CA TYR A 65 -12.13 -12.78 -4.81
C TYR A 65 -12.32 -12.52 -6.32
N ARG A 66 -11.54 -13.18 -7.19
CA ARG A 66 -11.59 -13.00 -8.65
C ARG A 66 -12.97 -13.25 -9.22
N TYR A 67 -13.63 -14.30 -8.75
CA TYR A 67 -14.96 -14.66 -9.25
C TYR A 67 -16.02 -14.20 -8.24
N PRO A 68 -17.02 -13.40 -8.68
CA PRO A 68 -18.13 -13.04 -7.82
C PRO A 68 -18.92 -14.31 -7.48
N ARG A 69 -19.05 -14.60 -6.18
CA ARG A 69 -19.91 -15.72 -5.73
C ARG A 69 -21.35 -15.21 -5.66
N ASP A 70 -21.73 -14.59 -4.60
CA ASP A 70 -23.06 -13.98 -4.45
C ASP A 70 -22.89 -12.50 -4.08
N ILE A 71 -23.05 -11.62 -5.09
CA ILE A 71 -22.98 -10.16 -4.88
C ILE A 71 -24.19 -9.61 -4.12
N ARG A 72 -25.22 -10.41 -3.87
CA ARG A 72 -26.34 -10.04 -3.01
C ARG A 72 -25.97 -10.15 -1.52
N ASP A 73 -24.97 -10.96 -1.20
CA ASP A 73 -24.37 -10.97 0.13
C ASP A 73 -23.50 -9.71 0.30
N ARG A 74 -24.04 -8.76 1.06
CA ARG A 74 -23.40 -7.46 1.30
C ARG A 74 -22.05 -7.62 1.99
N ALA A 75 -21.93 -8.53 2.96
CA ALA A 75 -20.66 -8.76 3.66
C ALA A 75 -19.58 -9.28 2.71
N TYR A 76 -19.95 -10.19 1.79
CA TYR A 76 -19.02 -10.65 0.76
C TYR A 76 -18.66 -9.54 -0.23
N ALA A 77 -19.62 -8.71 -0.65
CA ALA A 77 -19.37 -7.59 -1.57
C ALA A 77 -18.43 -6.55 -0.94
N ASP A 78 -18.63 -6.20 0.33
CA ASP A 78 -17.79 -5.27 1.07
C ASP A 78 -16.37 -5.82 1.25
N ALA A 79 -16.22 -7.08 1.65
CA ALA A 79 -14.93 -7.75 1.76
C ALA A 79 -14.18 -7.83 0.43
N ARG A 80 -14.89 -8.11 -0.67
CA ARG A 80 -14.32 -8.11 -2.02
C ARG A 80 -13.86 -6.73 -2.44
N GLY A 81 -14.66 -5.68 -2.16
CA GLY A 81 -14.29 -4.29 -2.41
C GLY A 81 -13.01 -3.90 -1.66
N ALA A 82 -12.94 -4.21 -0.37
CA ALA A 82 -11.75 -3.96 0.46
C ALA A 82 -10.52 -4.72 -0.07
N ALA A 83 -10.67 -6.00 -0.46
CA ALA A 83 -9.59 -6.78 -1.04
C ALA A 83 -9.07 -6.18 -2.36
N LEU A 84 -9.97 -5.69 -3.22
CA LEU A 84 -9.58 -5.01 -4.46
C LEU A 84 -8.81 -3.72 -4.18
N VAL A 85 -9.28 -2.90 -3.24
CA VAL A 85 -8.58 -1.67 -2.83
C VAL A 85 -7.18 -2.01 -2.31
N LEU A 86 -7.05 -3.02 -1.44
CA LEU A 86 -5.76 -3.46 -0.94
C LEU A 86 -4.81 -3.88 -2.06
N CYS A 87 -5.30 -4.66 -3.02
CA CYS A 87 -4.50 -5.08 -4.18
C CYS A 87 -4.09 -3.88 -5.04
N MET A 88 -5.02 -2.95 -5.30
CA MET A 88 -4.70 -1.74 -6.08
C MET A 88 -3.64 -0.88 -5.39
N VAL A 89 -3.78 -0.62 -4.10
CA VAL A 89 -2.79 0.17 -3.35
C VAL A 89 -1.43 -0.53 -3.35
N SER A 90 -1.40 -1.84 -3.14
CA SER A 90 -0.14 -2.60 -3.09
C SER A 90 0.55 -2.70 -4.45
N GLU A 91 -0.20 -2.96 -5.52
CA GLU A 91 0.37 -3.20 -6.86
C GLU A 91 0.63 -1.90 -7.63
N PHE A 92 -0.25 -0.89 -7.49
CA PHE A 92 -0.13 0.34 -8.28
C PHE A 92 0.50 1.49 -7.50
N LEU A 93 0.16 1.66 -6.23
CA LEU A 93 0.67 2.80 -5.48
C LEU A 93 2.04 2.53 -4.88
N LEU A 94 2.27 1.31 -4.37
CA LEU A 94 3.52 0.96 -3.70
C LEU A 94 4.42 0.03 -4.52
N PHE A 95 3.93 -0.44 -5.66
CA PHE A 95 4.66 -1.30 -6.62
C PHE A 95 5.52 -2.35 -5.93
N SER A 96 4.93 -3.08 -4.99
CA SER A 96 5.63 -4.07 -4.21
C SER A 96 4.85 -5.37 -4.11
N ASN A 97 5.39 -6.41 -4.67
CA ASN A 97 4.93 -7.80 -4.49
C ASN A 97 5.31 -8.35 -3.10
N SER A 98 5.94 -7.55 -2.24
CA SER A 98 6.32 -8.02 -0.92
C SER A 98 5.14 -7.92 0.04
N GLY A 99 4.77 -9.04 0.66
CA GLY A 99 3.75 -9.04 1.69
C GLY A 99 4.05 -8.11 2.89
N ALA A 100 5.28 -7.58 2.99
CA ALA A 100 5.67 -6.56 3.95
C ALA A 100 4.95 -5.23 3.67
N VAL A 101 4.84 -4.83 2.41
CA VAL A 101 4.14 -3.61 2.00
C VAL A 101 2.65 -3.72 2.24
N VAL A 102 2.06 -4.89 1.98
CA VAL A 102 0.65 -5.11 2.31
C VAL A 102 0.39 -4.93 3.80
N ARG A 103 1.32 -5.35 4.65
CA ARG A 103 1.25 -5.11 6.10
C ARG A 103 1.26 -3.61 6.42
N ILE A 104 2.08 -2.84 5.71
CA ILE A 104 2.10 -1.38 5.83
C ILE A 104 0.75 -0.80 5.37
N CYS A 105 0.20 -1.25 4.25
CA CYS A 105 -1.11 -0.81 3.78
C CYS A 105 -2.24 -1.08 4.78
N LEU A 106 -2.24 -2.23 5.45
CA LEU A 106 -3.22 -2.54 6.50
C LEU A 106 -3.10 -1.59 7.70
N SER A 107 -1.87 -1.22 8.07
CA SER A 107 -1.62 -0.23 9.12
C SER A 107 -2.00 1.19 8.71
N LEU A 108 -1.93 1.50 7.41
CA LEU A 108 -2.27 2.81 6.84
C LEU A 108 -3.76 3.08 6.79
N TRP A 109 -4.59 2.06 6.81
CA TRP A 109 -6.05 2.25 6.69
C TRP A 109 -6.64 3.08 7.82
N ASP A 110 -6.01 3.01 8.99
CA ASP A 110 -6.39 3.83 10.15
C ASP A 110 -5.68 5.20 10.19
N CYS A 111 -4.79 5.50 9.24
CA CYS A 111 -4.04 6.76 9.18
C CYS A 111 -4.78 7.78 8.32
N ALA A 112 -4.90 9.01 8.83
CA ALA A 112 -5.53 10.12 8.11
C ALA A 112 -4.75 10.53 6.85
N ASN A 113 -3.42 10.34 6.83
CA ASN A 113 -2.55 10.67 5.70
C ASN A 113 -1.48 9.60 5.48
N PRO A 114 -1.61 8.75 4.46
CA PRO A 114 -0.65 7.69 4.15
C PRO A 114 0.61 8.18 3.40
N MET A 115 0.67 9.45 2.99
CA MET A 115 1.71 9.93 2.08
C MET A 115 3.12 9.84 2.63
N GLY A 116 3.29 10.05 3.94
CA GLY A 116 4.60 9.91 4.59
C GLY A 116 5.21 8.52 4.42
N ILE A 117 4.40 7.48 4.50
CA ILE A 117 4.88 6.09 4.31
C ILE A 117 5.12 5.80 2.84
N VAL A 118 4.24 6.27 1.94
CA VAL A 118 4.43 6.12 0.49
C VAL A 118 5.72 6.79 0.04
N LEU A 119 6.02 7.98 0.55
CA LEU A 119 7.26 8.70 0.28
C LEU A 119 8.47 7.94 0.83
N ALA A 120 8.42 7.51 2.10
CA ALA A 120 9.51 6.75 2.72
C ALA A 120 9.81 5.45 1.97
N GLU A 121 8.79 4.69 1.58
CA GLU A 121 8.96 3.46 0.78
C GLU A 121 9.51 3.76 -0.62
N THR A 122 9.13 4.90 -1.21
CA THR A 122 9.66 5.33 -2.52
C THR A 122 11.15 5.63 -2.42
N PHE A 123 11.59 6.36 -1.39
CA PHE A 123 13.02 6.61 -1.15
C PHE A 123 13.79 5.33 -0.85
N HIS A 124 13.25 4.49 0.03
CA HIS A 124 13.88 3.22 0.35
C HIS A 124 14.06 2.34 -0.90
N GLY A 125 13.07 2.35 -1.81
CA GLY A 125 13.15 1.66 -3.08
C GLY A 125 14.22 2.22 -4.02
N LEU A 126 14.34 3.54 -4.10
CA LEU A 126 15.38 4.21 -4.89
C LEU A 126 16.78 3.92 -4.34
N ASP A 127 16.97 3.99 -3.02
CA ASP A 127 18.23 3.65 -2.35
C ASP A 127 18.63 2.19 -2.61
N ALA A 128 17.65 1.28 -2.54
CA ALA A 128 17.90 -0.13 -2.80
C ALA A 128 18.41 -0.38 -4.23
N VAL A 129 17.92 0.37 -5.20
CA VAL A 129 18.42 0.30 -6.59
C VAL A 129 19.79 0.97 -6.71
N ALA A 130 19.98 2.14 -6.11
CA ALA A 130 21.26 2.86 -6.15
C ALA A 130 22.39 2.03 -5.53
N GLU A 131 22.11 1.27 -4.49
CA GLU A 131 23.05 0.36 -3.82
C GLU A 131 23.14 -1.03 -4.47
N ASN A 132 22.50 -1.26 -5.61
CA ASN A 132 22.41 -2.54 -6.31
C ASN A 132 21.82 -3.69 -5.45
N ARG A 133 20.99 -3.37 -4.46
CA ARG A 133 20.27 -4.36 -3.64
C ARG A 133 18.96 -4.82 -4.30
N ALA A 134 18.43 -4.03 -5.24
CA ALA A 134 17.24 -4.35 -6.02
C ALA A 134 17.42 -3.97 -7.49
N LEU A 135 16.73 -4.66 -8.39
CA LEU A 135 16.73 -4.37 -9.82
C LEU A 135 15.70 -3.28 -10.20
N LEU A 136 14.62 -3.20 -9.43
CA LEU A 136 13.53 -2.24 -9.63
C LEU A 136 13.22 -1.54 -8.31
N PRO A 137 12.89 -0.24 -8.33
CA PRO A 137 12.51 0.48 -7.13
C PRO A 137 11.17 -0.02 -6.61
N SER A 138 11.05 -0.15 -5.30
CA SER A 138 9.76 -0.21 -4.60
C SER A 138 9.22 1.20 -4.34
N GLY A 139 8.03 1.30 -3.78
CA GLY A 139 7.37 2.58 -3.53
C GLY A 139 6.43 2.97 -4.65
N SER A 140 6.25 4.27 -4.92
CA SER A 140 5.30 4.75 -5.91
C SER A 140 5.97 5.34 -7.16
N PRO A 141 6.25 4.53 -8.19
CA PRO A 141 6.81 5.05 -9.44
C PRO A 141 5.86 6.02 -10.15
N PHE A 142 4.54 5.87 -9.96
CA PHE A 142 3.56 6.79 -10.55
C PHE A 142 3.62 8.18 -9.92
N LEU A 143 3.74 8.29 -8.60
CA LEU A 143 3.88 9.58 -7.93
C LEU A 143 5.22 10.23 -8.27
N LEU A 144 6.29 9.43 -8.33
CA LEU A 144 7.59 9.92 -8.75
C LEU A 144 7.56 10.42 -10.20
N GLN A 145 6.87 9.70 -11.09
CA GLN A 145 6.71 10.12 -12.48
C GLN A 145 5.88 11.41 -12.59
N ALA A 146 4.77 11.53 -11.85
CA ALA A 146 3.96 12.74 -11.82
C ALA A 146 4.79 13.92 -11.32
N TRP A 147 5.53 13.75 -10.22
CA TRP A 147 6.43 14.76 -9.68
C TRP A 147 7.51 15.19 -10.70
N LEU A 148 8.11 14.22 -11.40
CA LEU A 148 9.09 14.51 -12.45
C LEU A 148 8.46 15.32 -13.60
N PHE A 149 7.23 15.02 -14.00
CA PHE A 149 6.54 15.77 -15.05
C PHE A 149 6.24 17.21 -14.64
N GLU A 150 5.94 17.46 -13.38
CA GLU A 150 5.70 18.83 -12.90
C GLU A 150 6.96 19.66 -12.83
N HIS A 151 8.10 19.06 -12.46
CA HIS A 151 9.35 19.78 -12.24
C HIS A 151 10.26 19.85 -13.47
N PHE A 152 10.18 18.84 -14.30
CA PHE A 152 10.96 18.79 -15.55
C PHE A 152 10.00 18.84 -16.72
N HIS A 153 9.55 20.00 -17.12
CA HIS A 153 8.77 20.16 -18.35
C HIS A 153 9.55 19.54 -19.52
N PHE A 154 9.41 18.24 -19.68
CA PHE A 154 9.93 17.54 -20.84
C PHE A 154 9.11 17.99 -22.05
N LEU A 155 9.73 18.83 -22.84
CA LEU A 155 9.30 19.25 -24.16
C LEU A 155 9.19 18.06 -25.11
#